data_14cc5ba39a750c513e970f89901bb8d4
#
_entry.id   14cc5ba39a750c513e970f89901bb8d4
#
_cell.length_a   1.000
_cell.length_b   1.000
_cell.length_c   1.000
_cell.angle_alpha   90.00
_cell.angle_beta   90.00
_cell.angle_gamma   90.00
#
_symmetry.space_group_name_H-M   'P 1'
#
loop_
_entity.id
_entity.type
_entity.pdbx_description
1 polymer ?
#
loop_
_entity_poly.entity_id
_entity_poly.type
_entity_poly.pdbx_seq_one_letter_code
_entity_poly.pdbx_strand_id
1 'polypeptide(L)'
;MGRRLTRRGLAITIPITMGRNGRGLGRQRIDYSEAEQMLRSGATQAEVGARFGVSQAAISAAIRRGRIKWERPNQAEGRAVPWHPIRKEHRDQYLIRMLRVNHRRQQGLPSAAVLEAMLDNFLADAQARDFVVTYDPDTEQGFFRVSRRPGVDRGLVRDPSVDDRGWPTQRPK
;
A
#
# COMPACT_ATOMS: atom_id res chain seq x y z
N MET A 1 -25.57 11.28 -45.90
CA MET A 1 -25.40 12.45 -45.00
C MET A 1 -24.86 11.96 -43.67
N GLY A 2 -23.56 11.97 -43.47
CA GLY A 2 -22.88 11.49 -42.24
C GLY A 2 -22.29 12.67 -41.48
N ARG A 3 -22.77 12.93 -40.28
CA ARG A 3 -22.22 13.95 -39.38
C ARG A 3 -21.08 13.32 -38.53
N ARG A 4 -19.84 13.77 -38.77
CA ARG A 4 -18.68 13.50 -37.92
C ARG A 4 -18.74 14.42 -36.70
N LEU A 5 -18.81 13.80 -35.52
CA LEU A 5 -18.63 14.48 -34.22
C LEU A 5 -17.12 14.59 -33.93
N THR A 6 -16.60 15.81 -34.02
CA THR A 6 -15.24 16.16 -33.61
C THR A 6 -15.21 16.31 -32.08
N ARG A 7 -14.46 15.41 -31.39
CA ARG A 7 -14.12 15.59 -29.99
C ARG A 7 -13.11 16.73 -29.84
N ARG A 8 -13.55 17.85 -29.29
CA ARG A 8 -12.64 18.91 -28.81
C ARG A 8 -12.03 18.49 -27.51
N GLY A 9 -10.74 18.13 -27.53
CA GLY A 9 -9.92 17.99 -26.35
C GLY A 9 -9.65 19.38 -25.75
N LEU A 10 -10.08 19.59 -24.51
CA LEU A 10 -9.70 20.74 -23.71
C LEU A 10 -8.25 20.51 -23.21
N ALA A 11 -7.30 21.12 -23.90
CA ALA A 11 -5.94 21.26 -23.41
C ALA A 11 -5.93 22.33 -22.32
N ILE A 12 -5.75 21.92 -21.08
CA ILE A 12 -5.48 22.85 -19.97
C ILE A 12 -4.03 23.29 -20.09
N THR A 13 -3.83 24.45 -20.70
CA THR A 13 -2.51 25.10 -20.75
C THR A 13 -2.25 25.77 -19.40
N ILE A 14 -1.37 25.19 -18.61
CA ILE A 14 -0.86 25.82 -17.38
C ILE A 14 0.23 26.82 -17.81
N PRO A 15 0.12 28.12 -17.54
CA PRO A 15 1.16 29.07 -17.87
C PRO A 15 2.40 28.83 -16.97
N ILE A 16 3.51 28.46 -17.59
CA ILE A 16 4.83 28.46 -16.93
C ILE A 16 5.28 29.91 -16.85
N THR A 17 5.05 30.55 -15.72
CA THR A 17 5.66 31.85 -15.40
C THR A 17 7.11 31.62 -14.97
N MET A 18 8.04 31.81 -15.89
CA MET A 18 9.46 31.98 -15.59
C MET A 18 9.65 33.34 -14.87
N GLY A 19 9.54 33.33 -13.56
CA GLY A 19 9.94 34.44 -12.70
C GLY A 19 11.44 34.37 -12.38
N ARG A 20 12.22 35.09 -13.15
CA ARG A 20 13.66 35.36 -12.90
C ARG A 20 13.71 36.50 -11.88
N ASN A 21 13.91 36.20 -10.59
CA ASN A 21 14.43 37.19 -9.65
C ASN A 21 15.12 36.47 -8.48
N GLY A 22 16.46 36.45 -8.53
CA GLY A 22 17.30 36.11 -7.38
C GLY A 22 17.25 37.20 -6.32
N ARG A 23 16.66 36.92 -5.19
CA ARG A 23 16.96 37.53 -3.88
C ARG A 23 16.44 36.57 -2.79
N GLY A 24 17.35 36.14 -1.92
CA GLY A 24 17.11 35.62 -0.57
C GLY A 24 15.89 34.71 -0.40
N LEU A 25 15.98 33.45 -0.85
CA LEU A 25 14.99 32.44 -0.50
C LEU A 25 15.09 32.18 1.01
N GLY A 26 14.29 32.89 1.78
CA GLY A 26 13.93 32.44 3.12
C GLY A 26 13.57 30.96 3.01
N ARG A 27 14.12 30.11 3.91
CA ARG A 27 13.85 28.66 3.95
C ARG A 27 12.35 28.45 3.85
N GLN A 28 11.87 28.07 2.68
CA GLN A 28 10.46 27.77 2.44
C GLN A 28 10.11 26.62 3.38
N ARG A 29 9.29 26.92 4.38
CA ARG A 29 8.87 25.91 5.36
C ARG A 29 7.96 24.93 4.64
N ILE A 30 8.36 23.66 4.63
CA ILE A 30 7.50 22.58 4.14
C ILE A 30 6.27 22.50 5.07
N ASP A 31 5.07 22.63 4.52
CA ASP A 31 3.87 22.23 5.23
C ASP A 31 3.80 20.69 5.20
N TYR A 32 4.12 20.08 6.33
CA TYR A 32 4.17 18.63 6.44
C TYR A 32 2.80 17.97 6.32
N SER A 33 1.72 18.68 6.71
CA SER A 33 0.34 18.18 6.60
C SER A 33 -0.09 18.14 5.14
N GLU A 34 0.15 19.23 4.37
CA GLU A 34 -0.12 19.27 2.93
C GLU A 34 0.74 18.21 2.20
N ALA A 35 2.01 18.07 2.57
CA ALA A 35 2.89 17.05 2.00
C ALA A 35 2.39 15.62 2.24
N GLU A 36 1.88 15.31 3.44
CA GLU A 36 1.25 14.02 3.76
C GLU A 36 0.01 13.78 2.91
N GLN A 37 -0.85 14.78 2.77
CA GLN A 37 -2.06 14.67 1.96
C GLN A 37 -1.75 14.43 0.49
N MET A 38 -0.78 15.14 -0.08
CA MET A 38 -0.32 14.93 -1.45
C MET A 38 0.22 13.50 -1.66
N LEU A 39 1.05 12.99 -0.74
CA LEU A 39 1.60 11.63 -0.83
C LEU A 39 0.49 10.58 -0.70
N ARG A 40 -0.50 10.78 0.17
CA ARG A 40 -1.67 9.90 0.32
C ARG A 40 -2.57 9.91 -0.91
N SER A 41 -2.68 11.04 -1.61
CA SER A 41 -3.42 11.14 -2.87
C SER A 41 -2.67 10.56 -4.09
N GLY A 42 -1.45 10.04 -3.89
CA GLY A 42 -0.67 9.35 -4.93
C GLY A 42 0.43 10.19 -5.57
N ALA A 43 0.66 11.44 -5.11
CA ALA A 43 1.78 12.25 -5.59
C ALA A 43 3.13 11.58 -5.23
N THR A 44 4.08 11.69 -6.13
CA THR A 44 5.45 11.23 -5.90
C THR A 44 6.21 12.19 -4.97
N GLN A 45 7.25 11.69 -4.29
CA GLN A 45 8.11 12.56 -3.47
C GLN A 45 8.79 13.68 -4.27
N ALA A 46 9.00 13.48 -5.58
CA ALA A 46 9.56 14.50 -6.47
C ALA A 46 8.54 15.62 -6.72
N GLU A 47 7.27 15.29 -6.98
CA GLU A 47 6.18 16.26 -7.17
C GLU A 47 5.94 17.06 -5.89
N VAL A 48 5.92 16.39 -4.72
CA VAL A 48 5.84 17.07 -3.42
C VAL A 48 7.05 18.00 -3.23
N GLY A 49 8.26 17.54 -3.56
CA GLY A 49 9.45 18.37 -3.51
C GLY A 49 9.34 19.61 -4.40
N ALA A 50 8.89 19.45 -5.63
CA ALA A 50 8.65 20.55 -6.57
C ALA A 50 7.62 21.56 -6.04
N ARG A 51 6.52 21.09 -5.43
CA ARG A 51 5.47 21.94 -4.83
C ARG A 51 6.02 22.86 -3.74
N PHE A 52 6.95 22.37 -2.92
CA PHE A 52 7.55 23.12 -1.81
C PHE A 52 8.91 23.72 -2.14
N GLY A 53 9.38 23.65 -3.39
CA GLY A 53 10.69 24.18 -3.79
C GLY A 53 11.88 23.49 -3.11
N VAL A 54 11.73 22.22 -2.75
CA VAL A 54 12.77 21.40 -2.12
C VAL A 54 13.06 20.15 -2.96
N SER A 55 14.23 19.52 -2.71
CA SER A 55 14.57 18.28 -3.42
C SER A 55 13.76 17.08 -2.92
N GLN A 56 13.60 16.05 -3.79
CA GLN A 56 13.04 14.75 -3.38
C GLN A 56 13.75 14.18 -2.16
N ALA A 57 15.10 14.35 -2.09
CA ALA A 57 15.91 13.90 -0.96
C ALA A 57 15.50 14.57 0.37
N ALA A 58 15.09 15.84 0.33
CA ALA A 58 14.60 16.56 1.51
C ALA A 58 13.27 15.99 2.01
N ILE A 59 12.34 15.67 1.09
CA ILE A 59 11.07 14.99 1.43
C ILE A 59 11.34 13.59 2.00
N SER A 60 12.21 12.81 1.36
CA SER A 60 12.61 11.48 1.85
C SER A 60 13.22 11.55 3.26
N ALA A 61 14.05 12.57 3.53
CA ALA A 61 14.64 12.80 4.85
C ALA A 61 13.57 13.21 5.89
N ALA A 62 12.56 14.01 5.52
CA ALA A 62 11.45 14.39 6.39
C ALA A 62 10.60 13.17 6.78
N ILE A 63 10.35 12.25 5.84
CA ILE A 63 9.66 10.97 6.11
C ILE A 63 10.48 10.12 7.09
N ARG A 64 11.77 9.90 6.84
CA ARG A 64 12.64 9.11 7.73
C ARG A 64 12.71 9.67 9.15
N ARG A 65 12.64 10.99 9.31
CA ARG A 65 12.64 11.68 10.61
C ARG A 65 11.27 11.73 11.28
N GLY A 66 10.24 11.13 10.67
CA GLY A 66 8.88 11.12 11.20
C GLY A 66 8.16 12.49 11.15
N ARG A 67 8.70 13.48 10.42
CA ARG A 67 8.05 14.78 10.22
C ARG A 67 6.88 14.72 9.25
N ILE A 68 6.95 13.79 8.30
CA ILE A 68 5.88 13.40 7.36
C ILE A 68 5.51 11.97 7.71
N LYS A 69 4.29 11.75 8.18
CA LYS A 69 3.76 10.42 8.53
C LYS A 69 3.23 9.74 7.26
N TRP A 70 4.14 9.24 6.45
CA TRP A 70 3.81 8.54 5.22
C TRP A 70 4.68 7.30 5.07
N GLU A 71 4.03 6.18 4.80
CA GLU A 71 4.69 4.92 4.46
C GLU A 71 4.55 4.67 2.95
N ARG A 72 5.64 4.23 2.33
CA ARG A 72 5.56 3.80 0.93
C ARG A 72 4.57 2.65 0.82
N PRO A 73 3.71 2.63 -0.21
CA PRO A 73 2.74 1.53 -0.41
C PRO A 73 3.36 0.14 -0.27
N ASN A 74 4.58 -0.06 -0.80
CA ASN A 74 5.31 -1.33 -0.71
C ASN A 74 5.77 -1.68 0.73
N GLN A 75 6.00 -0.71 1.60
CA GLN A 75 6.33 -0.95 3.01
C GLN A 75 5.08 -1.24 3.84
N ALA A 76 3.98 -0.54 3.55
CA ALA A 76 2.67 -0.85 4.14
C ALA A 76 2.21 -2.27 3.73
N GLU A 77 2.43 -2.67 2.48
CA GLU A 77 2.15 -4.03 2.00
C GLU A 77 2.99 -5.11 2.68
N GLY A 78 4.23 -4.81 3.08
CA GLY A 78 5.08 -5.71 3.86
C GLY A 78 4.52 -6.01 5.25
N ARG A 79 3.71 -5.11 5.82
CA ARG A 79 3.05 -5.29 7.12
C ARG A 79 1.68 -5.99 7.03
N ALA A 80 1.18 -6.23 5.81
CA ALA A 80 -0.10 -6.90 5.60
C ALA A 80 -0.12 -8.33 6.14
N VAL A 81 1.04 -8.91 6.40
CA VAL A 81 1.20 -10.30 6.81
C VAL A 81 2.30 -10.43 7.87
N PRO A 82 2.18 -11.39 8.82
CA PRO A 82 3.15 -11.58 9.89
C PRO A 82 4.41 -12.35 9.47
N TRP A 83 4.43 -12.91 8.27
CA TRP A 83 5.53 -13.77 7.82
C TRP A 83 6.62 -12.97 7.11
N HIS A 84 7.82 -13.00 7.63
CA HIS A 84 9.00 -12.38 7.04
C HIS A 84 10.26 -13.20 7.33
N PRO A 85 11.12 -13.40 6.34
CA PRO A 85 11.00 -13.01 4.93
C PRO A 85 10.07 -13.94 4.14
N ILE A 86 9.36 -13.40 3.14
CA ILE A 86 8.63 -14.20 2.15
C ILE A 86 9.59 -14.53 1.01
N ARG A 87 9.66 -15.81 0.59
CA ARG A 87 10.47 -16.24 -0.55
C ARG A 87 10.06 -15.52 -1.82
N LYS A 88 11.01 -15.23 -2.72
CA LYS A 88 10.80 -14.42 -3.92
C LYS A 88 9.71 -15.02 -4.82
N GLU A 89 9.73 -16.34 -4.98
CA GLU A 89 8.80 -17.14 -5.81
C GLU A 89 7.34 -17.07 -5.29
N HIS A 90 7.14 -16.79 -4.00
CA HIS A 90 5.81 -16.74 -3.38
C HIS A 90 5.20 -15.33 -3.36
N ARG A 91 5.97 -14.27 -3.70
CA ARG A 91 5.55 -12.87 -3.49
C ARG A 91 4.41 -12.41 -4.38
N ASP A 92 4.20 -13.06 -5.52
CA ASP A 92 3.22 -12.65 -6.53
C ASP A 92 2.00 -13.58 -6.60
N GLN A 93 1.88 -14.52 -5.66
CA GLN A 93 0.77 -15.45 -5.62
C GLN A 93 -0.55 -14.77 -5.26
N TYR A 94 -1.66 -15.39 -5.67
CA TYR A 94 -3.00 -14.85 -5.49
C TYR A 94 -3.34 -14.53 -4.04
N LEU A 95 -3.08 -15.45 -3.10
CA LEU A 95 -3.47 -15.27 -1.70
C LEU A 95 -2.75 -14.08 -1.05
N ILE A 96 -1.43 -13.97 -1.22
CA ILE A 96 -0.68 -12.82 -0.68
C ILE A 96 -1.09 -11.51 -1.34
N ARG A 97 -1.44 -11.54 -2.64
CA ARG A 97 -1.95 -10.37 -3.36
C ARG A 97 -3.27 -9.90 -2.75
N MET A 98 -4.21 -10.80 -2.45
CA MET A 98 -5.48 -10.45 -1.82
C MET A 98 -5.30 -9.89 -0.41
N LEU A 99 -4.39 -10.45 0.39
CA LEU A 99 -4.05 -9.91 1.71
C LEU A 99 -3.49 -8.48 1.64
N ARG A 100 -2.62 -8.20 0.66
CA ARG A 100 -2.07 -6.85 0.44
C ARG A 100 -3.14 -5.86 -0.02
N VAL A 101 -4.02 -6.25 -0.94
CA VAL A 101 -5.13 -5.40 -1.40
C VAL A 101 -6.09 -5.12 -0.24
N ASN A 102 -6.41 -6.12 0.58
CA ASN A 102 -7.23 -5.94 1.77
C ASN A 102 -6.58 -4.96 2.77
N HIS A 103 -5.29 -5.10 3.02
CA HIS A 103 -4.56 -4.18 3.89
C HIS A 103 -4.58 -2.74 3.35
N ARG A 104 -4.38 -2.55 2.03
CA ARG A 104 -4.50 -1.23 1.38
C ARG A 104 -5.90 -0.65 1.57
N ARG A 105 -6.97 -1.45 1.34
CA ARG A 105 -8.36 -1.04 1.57
C ARG A 105 -8.59 -0.58 3.01
N GLN A 106 -8.07 -1.32 4.00
CA GLN A 106 -8.16 -0.95 5.42
C GLN A 106 -7.42 0.36 5.76
N GLN A 107 -6.38 0.70 5.00
CA GLN A 107 -5.65 1.97 5.11
C GLN A 107 -6.29 3.11 4.32
N GLY A 108 -7.42 2.88 3.63
CA GLY A 108 -8.05 3.88 2.75
C GLY A 108 -7.23 4.18 1.49
N LEU A 109 -6.29 3.32 1.11
CA LEU A 109 -5.48 3.47 -0.09
C LEU A 109 -6.19 2.86 -1.31
N PRO A 110 -6.27 3.59 -2.45
CA PRO A 110 -6.96 3.09 -3.63
C PRO A 110 -6.21 1.90 -4.25
N SER A 111 -6.99 0.98 -4.83
CA SER A 111 -6.51 -0.11 -5.67
C SER A 111 -7.23 -0.08 -7.02
N ALA A 112 -6.73 -0.82 -8.02
CA ALA A 112 -7.43 -0.93 -9.29
C ALA A 112 -8.78 -1.64 -9.10
N ALA A 113 -9.83 -1.21 -9.81
CA ALA A 113 -11.19 -1.74 -9.69
C ALA A 113 -11.26 -3.27 -9.84
N VAL A 114 -10.45 -3.84 -10.73
CA VAL A 114 -10.35 -5.30 -10.92
C VAL A 114 -9.83 -5.98 -9.64
N LEU A 115 -8.84 -5.41 -8.96
CA LEU A 115 -8.29 -5.96 -7.73
C LEU A 115 -9.29 -5.84 -6.58
N GLU A 116 -10.07 -4.76 -6.53
CA GLU A 116 -11.13 -4.59 -5.54
C GLU A 116 -12.25 -5.64 -5.72
N ALA A 117 -12.68 -5.90 -6.96
CA ALA A 117 -13.67 -6.95 -7.25
C ALA A 117 -13.13 -8.36 -6.92
N MET A 118 -11.85 -8.63 -7.20
CA MET A 118 -11.20 -9.89 -6.81
C MET A 118 -11.13 -10.04 -5.29
N LEU A 119 -10.88 -8.95 -4.57
CA LEU A 119 -10.87 -8.95 -3.11
C LEU A 119 -12.27 -9.22 -2.55
N ASP A 120 -13.33 -8.62 -3.10
CA ASP A 120 -14.69 -8.85 -2.64
C ASP A 120 -15.07 -10.33 -2.75
N ASN A 121 -14.76 -10.97 -3.88
CA ASN A 121 -14.95 -12.41 -4.06
C ASN A 121 -14.12 -13.24 -3.07
N PHE A 122 -12.88 -12.86 -2.83
CA PHE A 122 -12.01 -13.53 -1.86
C PHE A 122 -12.56 -13.42 -0.43
N LEU A 123 -13.05 -12.25 -0.03
CA LEU A 123 -13.64 -12.03 1.29
C LEU A 123 -14.93 -12.82 1.48
N ALA A 124 -15.80 -12.86 0.45
CA ALA A 124 -17.01 -13.66 0.46
C ALA A 124 -16.70 -15.16 0.60
N ASP A 125 -15.71 -15.67 -0.15
CA ASP A 125 -15.26 -17.07 -0.06
C ASP A 125 -14.66 -17.37 1.34
N ALA A 126 -13.85 -16.46 1.89
CA ALA A 126 -13.28 -16.62 3.23
C ALA A 126 -14.35 -16.66 4.33
N GLN A 127 -15.40 -15.86 4.18
CA GLN A 127 -16.54 -15.88 5.10
C GLN A 127 -17.39 -17.15 4.95
N ALA A 128 -17.71 -17.54 3.71
CA ALA A 128 -18.56 -18.71 3.44
C ALA A 128 -17.91 -20.03 3.87
N ARG A 129 -16.60 -20.15 3.75
CA ARG A 129 -15.84 -21.38 4.08
C ARG A 129 -15.10 -21.30 5.39
N ASP A 130 -15.19 -20.20 6.10
CA ASP A 130 -14.51 -19.91 7.37
C ASP A 130 -13.03 -20.31 7.37
N PHE A 131 -12.29 -19.80 6.38
CA PHE A 131 -10.85 -20.02 6.28
C PHE A 131 -10.03 -18.79 6.62
N VAL A 132 -8.78 -19.03 6.95
CA VAL A 132 -7.70 -18.04 7.03
C VAL A 132 -6.54 -18.47 6.14
N VAL A 133 -5.64 -17.54 5.84
CA VAL A 133 -4.43 -17.84 5.06
C VAL A 133 -3.28 -18.12 6.01
N THR A 134 -2.51 -19.16 5.73
CA THR A 134 -1.22 -19.46 6.36
C THR A 134 -0.10 -19.46 5.32
N TYR A 135 1.15 -19.39 5.78
CA TYR A 135 2.34 -19.40 4.94
C TYR A 135 3.33 -20.45 5.44
N ASP A 136 3.75 -21.32 4.51
CA ASP A 136 4.83 -22.29 4.73
C ASP A 136 5.91 -22.08 3.65
N PRO A 137 7.10 -21.56 4.04
CA PRO A 137 8.17 -21.27 3.08
C PRO A 137 8.76 -22.52 2.42
N ASP A 138 8.59 -23.70 2.99
CA ASP A 138 9.25 -24.94 2.54
C ASP A 138 8.41 -25.73 1.53
N THR A 139 7.26 -25.18 1.13
CA THR A 139 6.40 -25.74 0.09
C THR A 139 6.50 -24.95 -1.20
N GLU A 140 6.21 -25.59 -2.33
CA GLU A 140 6.19 -24.94 -3.63
C GLU A 140 5.11 -23.84 -3.70
N GLN A 141 3.97 -24.08 -3.06
CA GLN A 141 2.82 -23.20 -3.08
C GLN A 141 2.94 -22.02 -2.11
N GLY A 142 3.69 -22.17 -1.02
CA GLY A 142 3.94 -21.15 0.01
C GLY A 142 2.70 -20.73 0.82
N PHE A 143 1.59 -20.35 0.17
CA PHE A 143 0.37 -19.88 0.84
C PHE A 143 -0.78 -20.86 0.71
N PHE A 144 -1.48 -21.10 1.83
CA PHE A 144 -2.58 -22.06 1.92
C PHE A 144 -3.80 -21.44 2.61
N ARG A 145 -4.98 -21.93 2.21
CA ARG A 145 -6.23 -21.74 2.94
C ARG A 145 -6.36 -22.84 3.97
N VAL A 146 -6.57 -22.48 5.21
CA VAL A 146 -6.75 -23.42 6.32
C VAL A 146 -7.97 -23.03 7.13
N SER A 147 -8.64 -23.98 7.76
CA SER A 147 -9.79 -23.70 8.63
C SER A 147 -9.40 -22.74 9.75
N ARG A 148 -10.29 -21.80 10.04
CA ARG A 148 -10.09 -20.84 11.13
C ARG A 148 -10.10 -21.56 12.47
N ARG A 149 -9.19 -21.19 13.36
CA ARG A 149 -9.21 -21.61 14.77
C ARG A 149 -10.09 -20.65 15.58
N PRO A 150 -11.24 -21.08 16.09
CA PRO A 150 -12.15 -20.22 16.84
C PRO A 150 -11.45 -19.57 18.04
N GLY A 151 -11.65 -18.26 18.22
CA GLY A 151 -11.06 -17.51 19.34
C GLY A 151 -9.55 -17.20 19.22
N VAL A 152 -8.85 -17.82 18.27
CA VAL A 152 -7.39 -17.66 18.06
C VAL A 152 -7.12 -16.83 16.82
N ASP A 153 -7.57 -17.27 15.65
CA ASP A 153 -7.31 -16.57 14.38
C ASP A 153 -8.23 -15.36 14.25
N ARG A 154 -7.62 -14.17 14.24
CA ARG A 154 -8.33 -12.90 14.05
C ARG A 154 -8.08 -12.37 12.63
N GLY A 155 -9.14 -12.04 11.91
CA GLY A 155 -9.02 -11.56 10.53
C GLY A 155 -8.79 -12.66 9.51
N LEU A 156 -7.98 -12.41 8.47
CA LEU A 156 -7.76 -13.31 7.33
C LEU A 156 -6.47 -14.12 7.41
N VAL A 157 -5.68 -13.92 8.45
CA VAL A 157 -4.32 -14.48 8.56
C VAL A 157 -4.24 -15.36 9.80
N ARG A 158 -3.66 -16.55 9.64
CA ARG A 158 -3.34 -17.41 10.77
C ARG A 158 -2.19 -16.81 11.57
N ASP A 159 -2.37 -16.66 12.88
CA ASP A 159 -1.33 -16.18 13.76
C ASP A 159 -0.23 -17.24 13.92
N PRO A 160 1.00 -16.97 13.43
CA PRO A 160 2.11 -17.92 13.54
C PRO A 160 2.71 -17.98 14.96
N SER A 161 2.33 -17.07 15.85
CA SER A 161 2.84 -17.02 17.22
C SER A 161 2.15 -18.03 18.15
N VAL A 162 1.06 -18.64 17.70
CA VAL A 162 0.31 -19.66 18.45
C VAL A 162 0.18 -20.94 17.64
N ASP A 163 0.28 -22.07 18.32
CA ASP A 163 0.06 -23.40 17.73
C ASP A 163 -1.44 -23.66 17.47
N ASP A 164 -1.79 -24.86 16.98
CA ASP A 164 -3.17 -25.23 16.70
C ASP A 164 -4.05 -25.34 17.94
N ARG A 165 -3.46 -25.38 19.14
CA ARG A 165 -4.15 -25.36 20.42
C ARG A 165 -4.32 -23.95 21.00
N GLY A 166 -3.79 -22.92 20.31
CA GLY A 166 -3.80 -21.53 20.77
C GLY A 166 -2.68 -21.21 21.78
N TRP A 167 -1.69 -22.09 21.94
CA TRP A 167 -0.55 -21.86 22.81
C TRP A 167 0.57 -21.14 22.09
N PRO A 168 1.34 -20.26 22.76
CA PRO A 168 2.47 -19.58 22.15
C PRO A 168 3.48 -20.58 21.60
N THR A 169 3.80 -20.48 20.30
CA THR A 169 4.90 -21.23 19.72
C THR A 169 6.21 -20.65 20.24
N GLN A 170 7.01 -21.46 20.94
CA GLN A 170 8.35 -21.04 21.33
C GLN A 170 9.18 -20.84 20.07
N ARG A 171 9.59 -19.59 19.79
CA ARG A 171 10.58 -19.33 18.75
C ARG A 171 11.89 -19.96 19.20
N PRO A 172 12.53 -20.81 18.40
CA PRO A 172 13.90 -21.21 18.68
C PRO A 172 14.77 -19.93 18.71
N LYS A 173 15.62 -19.82 19.72
CA LYS A 173 16.58 -18.73 19.91
C LYS A 173 17.64 -18.75 18.80
#